data_a3b8ba516405f0374a26f3d3c1ff42b0
#
_entry.id   a3b8ba516405f0374a26f3d3c1ff42b0
#
_cell.length_a   1.000
_cell.length_b   1.000
_cell.length_c   1.000
_cell.angle_alpha   90.00
_cell.angle_beta   90.00
_cell.angle_gamma   90.00
#
_symmetry.space_group_name_H-M   'P 1'
#
loop_
_entity.id
_entity.type
_entity.pdbx_description
1 polymer ?
#
loop_
_entity_poly.entity_id
_entity_poly.type
_entity_poly.pdbx_seq_one_letter_code
_entity_poly.pdbx_strand_id
1 'polypeptide(L)'
;LQEFRYFCEPYIEQAIKDTRRIVYFRFASHEPLVKECPQVERIEIPLSHRFEDFTVKIHKIIEKEGFDVFYVFDCLSELQTAWATDLMMGNFFRVTCPFLFTLDTVAFFPIIRGKHSFHAVKKILNTTQLLLDVYSDRRNTYVRPAKVWNRDSETMFRPHIYNRETGAFRPILDGVQSSRFYQVLDKFQRTGEEQFTDSWNRFFNTA
;
A
#
# COMPACT_ATOMS: atom_id res chain seq x y z
N LEU A 1 -4.47 -3.26 -7.86
CA LEU A 1 -4.03 -4.19 -6.78
C LEU A 1 -3.17 -5.34 -7.28
N GLN A 2 -3.35 -5.81 -8.52
CA GLN A 2 -2.55 -6.93 -9.05
C GLN A 2 -1.04 -6.66 -9.03
N GLU A 3 -0.63 -5.41 -9.24
CA GLU A 3 0.79 -5.01 -9.18
C GLU A 3 1.39 -5.15 -7.79
N PHE A 4 0.58 -5.15 -6.74
CA PHE A 4 1.06 -5.34 -5.37
C PHE A 4 1.73 -6.71 -5.16
N ARG A 5 1.29 -7.74 -5.84
CA ARG A 5 1.87 -9.09 -5.76
C ARG A 5 3.37 -9.10 -6.06
N TYR A 6 3.81 -8.30 -7.04
CA TYR A 6 5.22 -8.22 -7.43
C TYR A 6 6.16 -7.74 -6.31
N PHE A 7 5.60 -7.05 -5.32
CA PHE A 7 6.35 -6.57 -4.16
C PHE A 7 6.12 -7.45 -2.93
N CYS A 8 4.91 -7.97 -2.77
CA CYS A 8 4.52 -8.78 -1.63
C CYS A 8 5.10 -10.20 -1.72
N GLU A 9 5.08 -10.83 -2.89
CA GLU A 9 5.60 -12.20 -3.08
C GLU A 9 7.10 -12.32 -2.70
N PRO A 10 8.02 -11.49 -3.22
CA PRO A 10 9.43 -11.56 -2.82
C PRO A 10 9.65 -11.28 -1.32
N TYR A 11 8.85 -10.41 -0.74
CA TYR A 11 8.88 -10.13 0.69
C TYR A 11 8.51 -11.37 1.52
N ILE A 12 7.43 -12.06 1.13
CA ILE A 12 6.99 -13.30 1.79
C ILE A 12 8.03 -14.40 1.61
N GLU A 13 8.56 -14.58 0.39
CA GLU A 13 9.62 -15.56 0.11
C GLU A 13 10.86 -15.32 0.96
N GLN A 14 11.26 -14.05 1.15
CA GLN A 14 12.39 -13.73 2.01
C GLN A 14 12.09 -14.00 3.47
N ALA A 15 10.90 -13.64 3.94
CA ALA A 15 10.48 -13.93 5.31
C ALA A 15 10.46 -15.43 5.61
N ILE A 16 10.02 -16.25 4.66
CA ILE A 16 10.05 -17.72 4.78
C ILE A 16 11.50 -18.22 4.88
N LYS A 17 12.41 -17.73 4.05
CA LYS A 17 13.85 -18.08 4.12
C LYS A 17 14.48 -17.71 5.46
N ASP A 18 14.08 -16.57 6.00
CA ASP A 18 14.55 -16.07 7.29
C ASP A 18 13.81 -16.72 8.48
N THR A 19 12.95 -17.70 8.22
CA THR A 19 12.11 -18.39 9.21
C THR A 19 11.25 -17.45 10.06
N ARG A 20 10.87 -16.30 9.51
CA ARG A 20 10.03 -15.32 10.19
C ARG A 20 8.56 -15.70 10.07
N ARG A 21 7.81 -15.43 11.14
CA ARG A 21 6.37 -15.59 11.15
C ARG A 21 5.72 -14.53 10.27
N ILE A 22 4.73 -14.91 9.49
CA ILE A 22 3.99 -14.03 8.58
C ILE A 22 2.52 -14.09 8.92
N VAL A 23 1.91 -12.92 9.15
CA VAL A 23 0.48 -12.76 9.38
C VAL A 23 -0.13 -11.93 8.26
N TYR A 24 -1.10 -12.52 7.57
CA TYR A 24 -1.84 -11.87 6.49
C TYR A 24 -3.24 -11.50 6.97
N PHE A 25 -3.42 -10.24 7.34
CA PHE A 25 -4.73 -9.68 7.66
C PHE A 25 -5.52 -9.42 6.38
N ARG A 26 -6.64 -10.09 6.25
CA ARG A 26 -7.54 -9.93 5.13
C ARG A 26 -8.87 -9.34 5.57
N PHE A 27 -9.24 -8.23 4.94
CA PHE A 27 -10.51 -7.55 5.13
C PHE A 27 -11.08 -7.01 3.81
N ALA A 28 -10.50 -7.41 2.69
CA ALA A 28 -10.94 -7.04 1.34
C ALA A 28 -11.80 -8.13 0.71
N SER A 29 -12.71 -7.73 -0.18
CA SER A 29 -13.60 -8.62 -0.92
C SER A 29 -12.98 -9.19 -2.21
N HIS A 30 -11.90 -8.57 -2.73
CA HIS A 30 -11.20 -9.06 -3.91
C HIS A 30 -10.46 -10.38 -3.64
N GLU A 31 -10.02 -11.07 -4.69
CA GLU A 31 -9.17 -12.26 -4.53
C GLU A 31 -7.93 -12.00 -3.68
N PRO A 32 -7.50 -12.96 -2.85
CA PRO A 32 -6.32 -12.80 -2.00
C PRO A 32 -5.08 -12.39 -2.80
N LEU A 33 -4.34 -11.40 -2.30
CA LEU A 33 -3.09 -10.97 -2.91
C LEU A 33 -1.94 -11.94 -2.61
N VAL A 34 -2.05 -12.68 -1.51
CA VAL A 34 -1.08 -13.68 -1.08
C VAL A 34 -1.67 -15.06 -1.32
N LYS A 35 -0.91 -15.93 -1.98
CA LYS A 35 -1.30 -17.33 -2.18
C LYS A 35 -1.29 -18.08 -0.84
N GLU A 36 -2.13 -19.07 -0.73
CA GLU A 36 -2.13 -19.96 0.44
C GLU A 36 -0.75 -20.65 0.57
N CYS A 37 -0.18 -20.52 1.75
CA CYS A 37 1.10 -21.09 2.09
C CYS A 37 1.07 -21.50 3.57
N PRO A 38 1.57 -22.68 3.96
CA PRO A 38 1.56 -23.15 5.35
C PRO A 38 2.29 -22.20 6.33
N GLN A 39 3.24 -21.41 5.83
CA GLN A 39 4.03 -20.46 6.63
C GLN A 39 3.34 -19.11 6.84
N VAL A 40 2.22 -18.85 6.15
CA VAL A 40 1.47 -17.61 6.23
C VAL A 40 0.18 -17.85 6.99
N GLU A 41 0.03 -17.26 8.16
CA GLU A 41 -1.23 -17.28 8.89
C GLU A 41 -2.19 -16.25 8.31
N ARG A 42 -3.26 -16.70 7.69
CA ARG A 42 -4.31 -15.84 7.14
C ARG A 42 -5.39 -15.62 8.19
N ILE A 43 -5.63 -14.36 8.52
CA ILE A 43 -6.65 -13.95 9.48
C ILE A 43 -7.69 -13.09 8.77
N GLU A 44 -8.90 -13.61 8.61
CA GLU A 44 -10.05 -12.87 8.07
C GLU A 44 -10.63 -11.95 9.15
N ILE A 45 -10.75 -10.67 8.85
CA ILE A 45 -11.33 -9.68 9.75
C ILE A 45 -12.56 -9.05 9.09
N PRO A 46 -13.77 -9.34 9.59
CA PRO A 46 -14.99 -8.76 9.03
C PRO A 46 -14.99 -7.23 9.19
N LEU A 47 -15.39 -6.53 8.13
CA LEU A 47 -15.53 -5.08 8.13
C LEU A 47 -16.82 -4.55 8.80
N SER A 48 -17.68 -5.44 9.30
CA SER A 48 -18.94 -5.07 9.97
C SER A 48 -18.77 -4.42 11.35
N HIS A 49 -17.54 -4.35 11.85
CA HIS A 49 -17.24 -3.78 13.17
C HIS A 49 -17.04 -2.27 13.10
N ARG A 50 -17.33 -1.60 14.23
CA ARG A 50 -16.94 -0.20 14.41
C ARG A 50 -15.42 -0.06 14.31
N PHE A 51 -14.97 1.16 14.00
CA PHE A 51 -13.54 1.47 13.85
C PHE A 51 -12.71 1.03 15.07
N GLU A 52 -13.23 1.32 16.28
CA GLU A 52 -12.56 1.00 17.53
C GLU A 52 -12.42 -0.52 17.71
N ASP A 53 -13.49 -1.27 17.48
CA ASP A 53 -13.50 -2.73 17.63
C ASP A 53 -12.54 -3.40 16.63
N PHE A 54 -12.54 -2.92 15.39
CA PHE A 54 -11.62 -3.37 14.35
C PHE A 54 -10.15 -3.12 14.75
N THR A 55 -9.85 -1.89 15.17
CA THR A 55 -8.49 -1.50 15.54
C THR A 55 -8.01 -2.27 16.76
N VAL A 56 -8.83 -2.39 17.80
CA VAL A 56 -8.51 -3.17 19.02
C VAL A 56 -8.28 -4.63 18.69
N LYS A 57 -9.11 -5.23 17.82
CA LYS A 57 -8.93 -6.63 17.43
C LYS A 57 -7.58 -6.87 16.76
N ILE A 58 -7.20 -6.01 15.80
CA ILE A 58 -5.92 -6.10 15.12
C ILE A 58 -4.77 -5.90 16.11
N HIS A 59 -4.83 -4.87 16.94
CA HIS A 59 -3.77 -4.59 17.91
C HIS A 59 -3.57 -5.74 18.92
N LYS A 60 -4.65 -6.36 19.40
CA LYS A 60 -4.54 -7.54 20.27
C LYS A 60 -3.84 -8.72 19.59
N ILE A 61 -4.07 -8.92 18.28
CA ILE A 61 -3.37 -9.96 17.53
C ILE A 61 -1.90 -9.61 17.41
N ILE A 62 -1.56 -8.38 17.02
CA ILE A 62 -0.19 -7.90 16.89
C ILE A 62 0.55 -8.02 18.25
N GLU A 63 -0.09 -7.62 19.34
CA GLU A 63 0.48 -7.72 20.70
C GLU A 63 0.77 -9.18 21.09
N LYS A 64 -0.15 -10.09 20.78
CA LYS A 64 0.01 -11.52 21.03
C LYS A 64 1.15 -12.13 20.22
N GLU A 65 1.29 -11.73 18.97
CA GLU A 65 2.35 -12.20 18.07
C GLU A 65 3.74 -11.69 18.49
N GLY A 66 3.83 -10.46 18.99
CA GLY A 66 5.07 -9.88 19.54
C GLY A 66 6.04 -9.40 18.48
N PHE A 67 7.34 -9.63 18.74
CA PHE A 67 8.45 -9.10 17.95
C PHE A 67 8.73 -9.93 16.67
N ASP A 68 9.42 -9.32 15.72
CA ASP A 68 9.97 -9.97 14.52
C ASP A 68 8.93 -10.62 13.58
N VAL A 69 7.67 -10.21 13.65
CA VAL A 69 6.61 -10.73 12.80
C VAL A 69 6.44 -9.85 11.56
N PHE A 70 6.20 -10.47 10.42
CA PHE A 70 5.92 -9.78 9.17
C PHE A 70 4.43 -9.74 8.90
N TYR A 71 3.92 -8.56 8.50
CA TYR A 71 2.49 -8.35 8.29
C TYR A 71 2.17 -7.90 6.87
N VAL A 72 1.04 -8.37 6.37
CA VAL A 72 0.39 -7.84 5.17
C VAL A 72 -1.04 -7.44 5.51
N PHE A 73 -1.41 -6.18 5.26
CA PHE A 73 -2.75 -5.63 5.54
C PHE A 73 -3.53 -5.46 4.23
N ASP A 74 -4.31 -6.42 3.86
CA ASP A 74 -5.01 -6.47 2.58
C ASP A 74 -6.49 -6.11 2.71
N CYS A 75 -6.91 -4.98 2.23
CA CYS A 75 -6.17 -3.82 1.75
C CYS A 75 -6.79 -2.57 2.40
N LEU A 76 -5.98 -1.56 2.73
CA LEU A 76 -6.49 -0.36 3.44
C LEU A 76 -7.61 0.35 2.70
N SER A 77 -7.62 0.31 1.38
CA SER A 77 -8.64 1.00 0.59
C SER A 77 -10.05 0.44 0.75
N GLU A 78 -10.21 -0.80 1.20
CA GLU A 78 -11.52 -1.38 1.48
C GLU A 78 -12.13 -0.84 2.79
N LEU A 79 -11.29 -0.36 3.71
CA LEU A 79 -11.74 0.26 4.96
C LEU A 79 -12.58 1.52 4.74
N GLN A 80 -12.35 2.24 3.63
CA GLN A 80 -13.16 3.40 3.26
C GLN A 80 -14.63 3.02 3.05
N THR A 81 -14.90 1.91 2.40
CA THR A 81 -16.26 1.44 2.14
C THR A 81 -16.97 1.06 3.44
N ALA A 82 -16.25 0.42 4.37
CA ALA A 82 -16.80 -0.01 5.64
C ALA A 82 -17.10 1.15 6.59
N TRP A 83 -16.28 2.20 6.59
CA TRP A 83 -16.39 3.31 7.55
C TRP A 83 -16.91 4.60 6.94
N ALA A 84 -17.39 4.57 5.70
CA ALA A 84 -17.95 5.71 4.96
C ALA A 84 -17.00 6.93 4.84
N THR A 85 -15.75 6.83 5.32
CA THR A 85 -14.75 7.91 5.25
C THR A 85 -13.34 7.35 5.25
N ASP A 86 -12.51 7.92 4.39
CA ASP A 86 -11.08 7.60 4.31
C ASP A 86 -10.25 8.22 5.45
N LEU A 87 -10.85 9.15 6.20
CA LEU A 87 -10.22 9.73 7.39
C LEU A 87 -9.95 8.66 8.45
N MET A 88 -10.88 7.72 8.64
CA MET A 88 -10.73 6.60 9.57
C MET A 88 -9.62 5.64 9.12
N MET A 89 -9.49 5.38 7.81
CA MET A 89 -8.37 4.63 7.26
C MET A 89 -7.02 5.28 7.61
N GLY A 90 -6.91 6.60 7.41
CA GLY A 90 -5.70 7.35 7.78
C GLY A 90 -5.43 7.34 9.29
N ASN A 91 -6.48 7.35 10.13
CA ASN A 91 -6.35 7.23 11.59
C ASN A 91 -5.89 5.83 12.00
N PHE A 92 -6.48 4.78 11.42
CA PHE A 92 -6.03 3.40 11.65
C PHE A 92 -4.53 3.25 11.37
N PHE A 93 -4.09 3.72 10.20
CA PHE A 93 -2.68 3.67 9.84
C PHE A 93 -1.80 4.43 10.82
N ARG A 94 -2.23 5.63 11.24
CA ARG A 94 -1.47 6.49 12.16
C ARG A 94 -1.28 5.89 13.55
N VAL A 95 -2.20 5.05 14.03
CA VAL A 95 -2.06 4.38 15.33
C VAL A 95 -1.38 3.01 15.21
N THR A 96 -1.60 2.30 14.11
CA THR A 96 -1.07 0.94 13.91
C THR A 96 0.40 0.94 13.48
N CYS A 97 0.80 1.83 12.57
CA CYS A 97 2.16 1.83 12.05
C CYS A 97 3.24 2.14 13.11
N PRO A 98 3.10 3.15 14.00
CA PRO A 98 4.03 3.35 15.10
C PRO A 98 4.06 2.19 16.10
N PHE A 99 2.93 1.55 16.36
CA PHE A 99 2.86 0.39 17.23
C PHE A 99 3.67 -0.78 16.65
N LEU A 100 3.51 -1.07 15.37
CA LEU A 100 4.32 -2.07 14.66
C LEU A 100 5.82 -1.74 14.73
N PHE A 101 6.17 -0.47 14.59
CA PHE A 101 7.56 -0.03 14.68
C PHE A 101 8.19 -0.32 16.05
N THR A 102 7.44 -0.18 17.15
CA THR A 102 7.94 -0.50 18.49
C THR A 102 8.20 -2.00 18.71
N LEU A 103 7.64 -2.85 17.86
CA LEU A 103 7.78 -4.32 17.91
C LEU A 103 8.84 -4.86 16.93
N ASP A 104 9.62 -3.97 16.30
CA ASP A 104 10.63 -4.32 15.29
C ASP A 104 10.08 -5.21 14.17
N THR A 105 8.88 -4.88 13.71
CA THR A 105 8.16 -5.62 12.67
C THR A 105 8.22 -4.91 11.34
N VAL A 106 7.99 -5.66 10.25
CA VAL A 106 7.81 -5.10 8.91
C VAL A 106 6.38 -5.34 8.44
N ALA A 107 5.74 -4.31 7.90
CA ALA A 107 4.36 -4.40 7.46
C ALA A 107 4.14 -3.75 6.08
N PHE A 108 3.36 -4.43 5.25
CA PHE A 108 2.91 -3.96 3.96
C PHE A 108 1.45 -3.51 4.01
N PHE A 109 1.19 -2.31 3.48
CA PHE A 109 -0.14 -1.71 3.44
C PHE A 109 -0.48 -1.29 2.00
N PRO A 110 -1.11 -2.15 1.21
CA PRO A 110 -1.57 -1.77 -0.12
C PRO A 110 -2.72 -0.76 -0.04
N ILE A 111 -2.61 0.29 -0.86
CA ILE A 111 -3.65 1.29 -1.08
C ILE A 111 -3.86 1.51 -2.58
N ILE A 112 -5.10 1.79 -2.96
CA ILE A 112 -5.47 2.07 -4.35
C ILE A 112 -5.27 3.56 -4.61
N ARG A 113 -4.43 3.88 -5.61
CA ARG A 113 -4.20 5.26 -6.04
C ARG A 113 -5.49 5.93 -6.49
N GLY A 114 -5.64 7.21 -6.17
CA GLY A 114 -6.77 8.04 -6.58
C GLY A 114 -8.10 7.70 -5.89
N LYS A 115 -8.14 6.70 -5.01
CA LYS A 115 -9.35 6.34 -4.25
C LYS A 115 -9.52 7.15 -2.97
N HIS A 116 -8.48 7.83 -2.52
CA HIS A 116 -8.43 8.48 -1.20
C HIS A 116 -8.16 9.97 -1.28
N SER A 117 -8.69 10.72 -0.31
CA SER A 117 -8.42 12.15 -0.19
C SER A 117 -6.94 12.43 0.12
N PHE A 118 -6.51 13.63 -0.26
CA PHE A 118 -5.18 14.11 0.09
C PHE A 118 -4.91 14.05 1.60
N HIS A 119 -5.88 14.35 2.43
CA HIS A 119 -5.73 14.34 3.90
C HIS A 119 -5.44 12.94 4.47
N ALA A 120 -6.12 11.92 3.96
CA ALA A 120 -5.87 10.53 4.37
C ALA A 120 -4.48 10.06 3.91
N VAL A 121 -4.14 10.29 2.65
CA VAL A 121 -2.81 9.94 2.10
C VAL A 121 -1.69 10.70 2.81
N LYS A 122 -1.90 11.98 3.16
CA LYS A 122 -0.92 12.78 3.92
C LYS A 122 -0.64 12.19 5.31
N LYS A 123 -1.66 11.65 6.00
CA LYS A 123 -1.45 10.96 7.28
C LYS A 123 -0.57 9.72 7.12
N ILE A 124 -0.80 8.94 6.06
CA ILE A 124 0.02 7.78 5.73
C ILE A 124 1.44 8.22 5.40
N LEU A 125 1.61 9.21 4.52
CA LEU A 125 2.93 9.74 4.14
C LEU A 125 3.74 10.22 5.34
N ASN A 126 3.11 10.91 6.28
CA ASN A 126 3.79 11.43 7.46
C ASN A 126 4.27 10.31 8.40
N THR A 127 3.56 9.20 8.45
CA THR A 127 3.79 8.11 9.41
C THR A 127 4.66 7.00 8.83
N THR A 128 4.46 6.63 7.54
CA THR A 128 5.20 5.52 6.92
C THR A 128 6.69 5.81 6.78
N GLN A 129 7.50 4.76 6.77
CA GLN A 129 8.94 4.83 6.49
C GLN A 129 9.25 4.75 5.00
N LEU A 130 8.43 4.00 4.25
CA LEU A 130 8.56 3.83 2.82
C LEU A 130 7.19 4.01 2.16
N LEU A 131 7.10 4.88 1.16
CA LEU A 131 5.93 5.01 0.30
C LEU A 131 6.36 4.88 -1.15
N LEU A 132 5.78 3.90 -1.84
CA LEU A 132 6.03 3.63 -3.24
C LEU A 132 4.78 3.90 -4.06
N ASP A 133 4.92 4.74 -5.07
CA ASP A 133 3.91 4.93 -6.10
C ASP A 133 4.16 3.95 -7.24
N VAL A 134 3.17 3.12 -7.54
CA VAL A 134 3.26 2.13 -8.62
C VAL A 134 2.34 2.53 -9.77
N TYR A 135 2.88 2.53 -10.98
CA TYR A 135 2.18 2.82 -12.22
C TYR A 135 2.41 1.68 -13.21
N SER A 136 1.38 1.28 -13.90
CA SER A 136 1.50 0.25 -14.92
C SER A 136 0.92 0.73 -16.25
N ASP A 137 1.65 0.50 -17.31
CA ASP A 137 1.11 0.46 -18.65
C ASP A 137 1.00 -1.00 -19.13
N ARG A 138 0.62 -1.21 -20.40
CA ARG A 138 0.47 -2.55 -20.96
C ARG A 138 1.76 -3.38 -20.96
N ARG A 139 2.93 -2.74 -20.88
CA ARG A 139 4.26 -3.37 -21.07
C ARG A 139 5.15 -3.28 -19.84
N ASN A 140 5.04 -2.17 -19.11
CA ASN A 140 6.00 -1.85 -18.05
C ASN A 140 5.28 -1.56 -16.72
N THR A 141 5.96 -1.88 -15.64
CA THR A 141 5.61 -1.40 -14.30
C THR A 141 6.68 -0.40 -13.87
N TYR A 142 6.23 0.78 -13.48
CA TYR A 142 7.08 1.85 -12.98
C TYR A 142 6.86 2.02 -11.49
N VAL A 143 7.92 2.23 -10.75
CA VAL A 143 7.86 2.49 -9.32
C VAL A 143 8.58 3.78 -9.03
N ARG A 144 7.88 4.70 -8.36
CA ARG A 144 8.44 5.96 -7.90
C ARG A 144 8.44 5.97 -6.37
N PRO A 145 9.60 5.95 -5.72
CA PRO A 145 9.68 6.18 -4.30
C PRO A 145 9.23 7.62 -3.98
N ALA A 146 8.12 7.75 -3.23
CA ALA A 146 7.59 9.04 -2.79
C ALA A 146 8.13 9.43 -1.42
N LYS A 147 8.48 8.44 -0.59
CA LYS A 147 9.17 8.63 0.70
C LYS A 147 10.08 7.44 0.94
N VAL A 148 11.28 7.72 1.40
CA VAL A 148 12.25 6.74 1.90
C VAL A 148 12.90 7.33 3.15
N TRP A 149 12.72 6.67 4.29
CA TRP A 149 13.24 7.14 5.56
C TRP A 149 14.56 6.45 5.90
N ASN A 150 15.52 7.24 6.33
CA ASN A 150 16.83 6.79 6.83
C ASN A 150 17.61 5.88 5.84
N ARG A 151 17.48 6.17 4.55
CA ARG A 151 18.25 5.52 3.47
C ARG A 151 18.72 6.59 2.51
N ASP A 152 19.90 6.42 1.96
CA ASP A 152 20.48 7.32 0.98
C ASP A 152 21.04 6.57 -0.22
N SER A 153 20.77 7.09 -1.41
CA SER A 153 21.31 6.61 -2.68
C SER A 153 21.05 7.65 -3.76
N GLU A 154 21.96 7.84 -4.67
CA GLU A 154 21.88 8.82 -5.76
C GLU A 154 20.64 8.64 -6.66
N THR A 155 20.12 7.43 -6.74
CA THR A 155 18.96 7.07 -7.57
C THR A 155 17.67 6.86 -6.80
N MET A 156 17.67 7.04 -5.46
CA MET A 156 16.58 6.64 -4.57
C MET A 156 15.22 7.22 -4.96
N PHE A 157 15.16 8.51 -5.28
CA PHE A 157 13.91 9.19 -5.63
C PHE A 157 13.63 9.22 -7.14
N ARG A 158 14.47 8.58 -7.94
CA ARG A 158 14.20 8.44 -9.37
C ARG A 158 13.10 7.40 -9.61
N PRO A 159 12.33 7.54 -10.69
CA PRO A 159 11.46 6.46 -11.13
C PRO A 159 12.29 5.23 -11.52
N HIS A 160 11.77 4.05 -11.23
CA HIS A 160 12.38 2.78 -11.60
C HIS A 160 11.45 1.99 -12.53
N ILE A 161 12.02 1.22 -13.44
CA ILE A 161 11.30 0.19 -14.17
C ILE A 161 11.46 -1.12 -13.40
N TYR A 162 10.32 -1.77 -13.15
CA TYR A 162 10.27 -3.12 -12.62
C TYR A 162 10.01 -4.11 -13.75
N ASN A 163 10.93 -5.05 -13.93
CA ASN A 163 10.77 -6.16 -14.87
C ASN A 163 10.03 -7.30 -14.16
N ARG A 164 8.84 -7.64 -14.66
CA ARG A 164 7.96 -8.66 -14.06
C ARG A 164 8.50 -10.08 -14.18
N GLU A 165 9.32 -10.35 -15.20
CA GLU A 165 9.85 -11.68 -15.48
C GLU A 165 11.08 -12.00 -14.62
N THR A 166 11.95 -11.01 -14.44
CA THR A 166 13.23 -11.19 -13.74
C THR A 166 13.21 -10.67 -12.30
N GLY A 167 12.16 -9.94 -11.89
CA GLY A 167 12.12 -9.22 -10.62
C GLY A 167 13.10 -8.04 -10.54
N ALA A 168 13.78 -7.72 -11.63
CA ALA A 168 14.82 -6.70 -11.64
C ALA A 168 14.24 -5.29 -11.51
N PHE A 169 14.87 -4.50 -10.67
CA PHE A 169 14.55 -3.13 -10.37
C PHE A 169 15.65 -2.22 -10.89
N ARG A 170 15.36 -1.34 -11.86
CA ARG A 170 16.37 -0.50 -12.49
C ARG A 170 15.93 0.97 -12.49
N PRO A 171 16.77 1.92 -12.04
CA PRO A 171 16.48 3.33 -12.14
C PRO A 171 16.40 3.78 -13.60
N ILE A 172 15.49 4.71 -13.89
CA ILE A 172 15.39 5.33 -15.20
C ILE A 172 16.44 6.44 -15.28
N LEU A 173 17.42 6.24 -16.16
CA LEU A 173 18.54 7.17 -16.33
C LEU A 173 18.56 7.83 -17.72
N ASP A 174 17.85 7.27 -18.69
CA ASP A 174 17.81 7.81 -20.06
C ASP A 174 16.56 8.65 -20.34
N GLY A 175 16.69 9.62 -21.27
CA GLY A 175 15.63 10.57 -21.58
C GLY A 175 14.40 9.95 -22.26
N VAL A 176 14.57 8.86 -23.03
CA VAL A 176 13.47 8.19 -23.73
C VAL A 176 12.56 7.46 -22.72
N GLN A 177 13.16 6.72 -21.79
CA GLN A 177 12.43 6.04 -20.74
C GLN A 177 11.78 7.05 -19.77
N SER A 178 12.48 8.13 -19.44
CA SER A 178 11.93 9.23 -18.65
C SER A 178 10.69 9.84 -19.31
N SER A 179 10.76 10.13 -20.59
CA SER A 179 9.61 10.68 -21.34
C SER A 179 8.42 9.72 -21.33
N ARG A 180 8.64 8.42 -21.52
CA ARG A 180 7.58 7.40 -21.43
C ARG A 180 6.94 7.37 -20.05
N PHE A 181 7.76 7.39 -18.99
CA PHE A 181 7.26 7.43 -17.62
C PHE A 181 6.38 8.66 -17.37
N TYR A 182 6.81 9.85 -17.80
CA TYR A 182 6.02 11.07 -17.64
C TYR A 182 4.71 11.05 -18.44
N GLN A 183 4.68 10.43 -19.63
CA GLN A 183 3.43 10.22 -20.37
C GLN A 183 2.45 9.31 -19.61
N VAL A 184 2.95 8.25 -18.96
CA VAL A 184 2.14 7.39 -18.09
C VAL A 184 1.63 8.16 -16.88
N LEU A 185 2.51 8.92 -16.22
CA LEU A 185 2.16 9.73 -15.06
C LEU A 185 1.08 10.76 -15.38
N ASP A 186 1.23 11.51 -16.47
CA ASP A 186 0.27 12.52 -16.94
C ASP A 186 -1.13 11.91 -17.19
N LYS A 187 -1.17 10.75 -17.81
CA LYS A 187 -2.43 10.02 -18.00
C LYS A 187 -3.14 9.70 -16.69
N PHE A 188 -2.40 9.25 -15.66
CA PHE A 188 -2.98 8.97 -14.35
C PHE A 188 -3.39 10.24 -13.60
N GLN A 189 -2.67 11.34 -13.77
CA GLN A 189 -3.02 12.63 -13.17
C GLN A 189 -4.31 13.19 -13.77
N ARG A 190 -4.45 13.19 -15.08
CA ARG A 190 -5.69 13.66 -15.78
C ARG A 190 -6.91 12.86 -15.33
N THR A 191 -6.80 11.55 -15.24
CA THR A 191 -7.91 10.72 -14.76
C THR A 191 -8.31 11.07 -13.31
N GLY A 192 -7.35 11.42 -12.48
CA GLY A 192 -7.60 11.87 -11.10
C GLY A 192 -8.26 13.25 -11.03
N GLU A 193 -7.85 14.18 -11.89
CA GLU A 193 -8.43 15.53 -11.98
C GLU A 193 -9.86 15.48 -12.53
N GLU A 194 -10.14 14.68 -13.54
CA GLU A 194 -11.49 14.46 -14.08
C GLU A 194 -12.43 13.90 -12.99
N GLN A 195 -12.01 12.91 -12.21
CA GLN A 195 -12.79 12.36 -11.11
C GLN A 195 -13.03 13.40 -9.99
N PHE A 196 -12.04 14.24 -9.72
CA PHE A 196 -12.17 15.33 -8.74
C PHE A 196 -13.15 16.39 -9.22
N THR A 197 -13.06 16.81 -10.47
CA THR A 197 -13.95 17.80 -11.10
C THR A 197 -15.39 17.29 -11.13
N ASP A 198 -15.62 16.04 -11.48
CA ASP A 198 -16.95 15.41 -11.47
C ASP A 198 -17.54 15.35 -10.05
N SER A 199 -16.75 15.07 -9.05
CA SER A 199 -17.18 15.06 -7.65
C SER A 199 -17.56 16.46 -7.16
N TRP A 200 -16.80 17.50 -7.57
CA TRP A 200 -17.12 18.90 -7.29
C TRP A 200 -18.41 19.33 -8.00
N ASN A 201 -18.55 19.03 -9.27
CA ASN A 201 -19.74 19.39 -10.06
C ASN A 201 -21.01 18.74 -9.50
N ARG A 202 -20.94 17.49 -9.04
CA ARG A 202 -22.06 16.83 -8.36
C ARG A 202 -22.42 17.50 -7.04
N PHE A 203 -21.41 17.88 -6.24
CA PHE A 203 -21.63 18.54 -4.97
C PHE A 203 -22.32 19.90 -5.11
N PHE A 204 -21.96 20.71 -6.10
CA PHE A 204 -22.55 22.03 -6.35
C PHE A 204 -23.86 22.00 -7.12
N ASN A 205 -24.16 20.94 -7.87
CA ASN A 205 -25.41 20.81 -8.63
C ASN A 205 -26.53 20.12 -7.83
N THR A 206 -26.30 19.68 -6.60
CA THR A 206 -27.28 19.09 -5.67
C THR A 206 -27.67 20.04 -4.53
N ALA A 207 -27.19 21.27 -4.53
CA ALA A 207 -27.59 22.37 -3.66
C ALA A 207 -28.45 23.33 -4.47
#